data_a79ef0d92bc4fa344a3580c2fc551c37
#
_entry.id   a79ef0d92bc4fa344a3580c2fc551c37
#
_cell.length_a   1.000
_cell.length_b   1.000
_cell.length_c   1.000
_cell.angle_alpha   90.00
_cell.angle_beta   90.00
_cell.angle_gamma   90.00
#
_symmetry.space_group_name_H-M   'P 1'
#
loop_
_entity.id
_entity.type
_entity.pdbx_description
1 polymer ?
#
loop_
_entity_poly.entity_id
_entity_poly.type
_entity_poly.pdbx_seq_one_letter_code
_entity_poly.pdbx_strand_id
1 'polypeptide(L)'
;ELEAAFSSDSGKGFEEITSADLQIPFLRVLQPLSPQLKKSDDAFIEGASQGDIFNTVTKKFWSGEEGVVVIPCYYQLKLLEFIPRTQGGGFQGELSVNSPEVKNAQRDKETNIELLENGNELVRTAQHYVKIVHEDGTLESAIIDMKKTQLKKSRGWNTLMSMQKHN
;
A
#
# COMPACT_ATOMS: atom_id res chain seq x y z
N GLU A 1 -18.40 2.14 -36.24
CA GLU A 1 -18.75 3.56 -35.97
C GLU A 1 -18.76 3.85 -34.45
N LEU A 2 -19.35 2.99 -33.60
CA LEU A 2 -19.37 3.17 -32.15
C LEU A 2 -17.97 3.14 -31.53
N GLU A 3 -17.10 2.21 -31.93
CA GLU A 3 -15.70 2.13 -31.40
C GLU A 3 -14.88 3.39 -31.75
N ALA A 4 -15.08 3.97 -32.94
CA ALA A 4 -14.40 5.20 -33.35
C ALA A 4 -14.90 6.42 -32.54
N ALA A 5 -16.19 6.48 -32.22
CA ALA A 5 -16.75 7.52 -31.36
C ALA A 5 -16.23 7.43 -29.92
N PHE A 6 -16.16 6.23 -29.35
CA PHE A 6 -15.59 6.03 -28.00
C PHE A 6 -14.09 6.31 -27.94
N SER A 7 -13.31 5.98 -28.97
CA SER A 7 -11.88 6.26 -28.98
C SER A 7 -11.56 7.75 -29.14
N SER A 8 -12.42 8.53 -29.82
CA SER A 8 -12.25 9.98 -29.96
C SER A 8 -12.60 10.75 -28.70
N ASP A 9 -13.43 10.17 -27.84
CA ASP A 9 -13.87 10.78 -26.57
C ASP A 9 -13.21 10.18 -25.33
N SER A 10 -12.32 9.18 -25.52
CA SER A 10 -11.58 8.62 -24.40
C SER A 10 -10.68 9.69 -23.78
N GLY A 11 -10.91 9.98 -22.50
CA GLY A 11 -10.21 11.05 -21.77
C GLY A 11 -10.96 12.38 -21.66
N LYS A 12 -12.00 12.62 -22.47
CA LYS A 12 -12.86 13.79 -22.31
C LYS A 12 -13.83 13.58 -21.13
N GLY A 13 -14.05 14.63 -20.37
CA GLY A 13 -14.89 14.59 -19.16
C GLY A 13 -14.12 14.24 -17.88
N PHE A 14 -12.80 14.08 -17.96
CA PHE A 14 -11.92 13.87 -16.82
C PHE A 14 -10.98 15.03 -16.53
N GLU A 15 -11.17 16.17 -17.21
CA GLU A 15 -10.29 17.34 -17.13
C GLU A 15 -10.32 18.00 -15.73
N GLU A 16 -11.42 17.83 -14.99
CA GLU A 16 -11.58 18.37 -13.64
C GLU A 16 -11.15 17.40 -12.53
N ILE A 17 -10.75 16.16 -12.86
CA ILE A 17 -10.27 15.21 -11.86
C ILE A 17 -8.94 15.67 -11.29
N THR A 18 -8.92 15.85 -9.97
CA THR A 18 -7.72 16.16 -9.19
C THR A 18 -7.19 14.93 -8.48
N SER A 19 -6.00 15.01 -7.90
CA SER A 19 -5.45 13.93 -7.09
C SER A 19 -6.31 13.58 -5.87
N ALA A 20 -7.18 14.50 -5.41
CA ALA A 20 -8.12 14.26 -4.33
C ALA A 20 -9.29 13.36 -4.73
N ASP A 21 -9.58 13.29 -6.02
CA ASP A 21 -10.68 12.49 -6.58
C ASP A 21 -10.25 11.06 -6.94
N LEU A 22 -8.95 10.78 -6.84
CA LEU A 22 -8.37 9.50 -7.20
C LEU A 22 -8.06 8.65 -5.97
N GLN A 23 -8.42 7.38 -6.03
CA GLN A 23 -7.99 6.40 -5.02
C GLN A 23 -6.59 5.90 -5.37
N ILE A 24 -5.72 5.85 -4.34
CA ILE A 24 -4.38 5.30 -4.49
C ILE A 24 -4.47 3.77 -4.45
N PRO A 25 -4.08 3.06 -5.52
CA PRO A 25 -4.09 1.60 -5.52
C PRO A 25 -2.93 1.05 -4.68
N PHE A 26 -3.27 0.18 -3.73
CA PHE A 26 -2.29 -0.58 -2.97
C PHE A 26 -2.31 -2.04 -3.41
N LEU A 27 -1.12 -2.66 -3.48
CA LEU A 27 -0.98 -4.11 -3.51
C LEU A 27 -0.90 -4.63 -2.07
N ARG A 28 -1.81 -5.51 -1.70
CA ARG A 28 -1.89 -6.10 -0.37
C ARG A 28 -2.04 -7.61 -0.43
N VAL A 29 -1.51 -8.28 0.58
CA VAL A 29 -1.67 -9.73 0.75
C VAL A 29 -2.93 -10.00 1.56
N LEU A 30 -3.76 -10.90 1.08
CA LEU A 30 -4.97 -11.35 1.78
C LEU A 30 -4.61 -12.16 3.02
N GLN A 31 -5.11 -11.70 4.16
CA GLN A 31 -4.95 -12.35 5.46
C GLN A 31 -6.19 -13.21 5.78
N PRO A 32 -6.12 -14.16 6.73
CA PRO A 32 -7.24 -15.06 7.04
C PRO A 32 -8.56 -14.34 7.36
N LEU A 33 -8.48 -13.14 7.95
CA LEU A 33 -9.64 -12.34 8.35
C LEU A 33 -9.95 -11.18 7.39
N SER A 34 -9.31 -11.15 6.21
CA SER A 34 -9.56 -10.09 5.22
C SER A 34 -11.03 -10.10 4.77
N PRO A 35 -11.69 -8.92 4.70
CA PRO A 35 -13.06 -8.81 4.22
C PRO A 35 -13.25 -9.43 2.84
N GLN A 36 -12.23 -9.34 1.97
CA GLN A 36 -12.21 -9.88 0.62
C GLN A 36 -12.44 -11.39 0.54
N LEU A 37 -12.23 -12.12 1.62
CA LEU A 37 -12.46 -13.58 1.70
C LEU A 37 -13.83 -13.95 2.27
N LYS A 38 -14.63 -12.97 2.71
CA LYS A 38 -15.94 -13.20 3.35
C LYS A 38 -17.04 -12.96 2.34
N LYS A 39 -17.79 -14.01 1.96
CA LYS A 39 -18.91 -13.92 0.98
C LYS A 39 -20.01 -12.94 1.35
N SER A 40 -20.15 -12.61 2.65
CA SER A 40 -21.15 -11.67 3.15
C SER A 40 -20.65 -10.21 3.19
N ASP A 41 -19.43 -9.94 2.78
CA ASP A 41 -18.83 -8.61 2.81
C ASP A 41 -18.86 -7.98 1.40
N ASP A 42 -19.16 -6.69 1.32
CA ASP A 42 -19.20 -5.94 0.04
C ASP A 42 -17.83 -5.90 -0.66
N ALA A 43 -16.75 -6.11 0.10
CA ALA A 43 -15.39 -6.19 -0.43
C ALA A 43 -15.03 -7.57 -0.97
N PHE A 44 -15.94 -8.57 -0.93
CA PHE A 44 -15.65 -9.94 -1.34
C PHE A 44 -15.08 -10.02 -2.77
N ILE A 45 -14.05 -10.84 -2.94
CA ILE A 45 -13.43 -11.14 -4.24
C ILE A 45 -13.61 -12.64 -4.51
N GLU A 46 -14.41 -12.97 -5.50
CA GLU A 46 -14.64 -14.36 -5.87
C GLU A 46 -13.36 -15.02 -6.39
N GLY A 47 -13.09 -16.23 -5.92
CA GLY A 47 -11.91 -17.01 -6.30
C GLY A 47 -10.63 -16.66 -5.58
N ALA A 48 -10.59 -15.55 -4.83
CA ALA A 48 -9.41 -15.16 -4.06
C ALA A 48 -9.25 -16.03 -2.80
N SER A 49 -8.01 -16.29 -2.42
CA SER A 49 -7.62 -17.12 -1.29
C SER A 49 -6.66 -16.39 -0.35
N GLN A 50 -6.53 -16.90 0.87
CA GLN A 50 -5.51 -16.40 1.79
C GLN A 50 -4.11 -16.56 1.18
N GLY A 51 -3.31 -15.49 1.26
CA GLY A 51 -1.97 -15.45 0.72
C GLY A 51 -1.89 -14.82 -0.67
N ASP A 52 -3.02 -14.68 -1.37
CA ASP A 52 -3.07 -13.99 -2.66
C ASP A 52 -2.79 -12.49 -2.50
N ILE A 53 -2.26 -11.90 -3.56
CA ILE A 53 -1.99 -10.46 -3.65
C ILE A 53 -3.11 -9.81 -4.42
N PHE A 54 -3.66 -8.71 -3.93
CA PHE A 54 -4.74 -8.00 -4.62
C PHE A 54 -4.50 -6.49 -4.69
N ASN A 55 -5.06 -5.86 -5.73
CA ASN A 55 -5.12 -4.42 -5.86
C ASN A 55 -6.39 -3.89 -5.18
N THR A 56 -6.23 -2.93 -4.28
CA THR A 56 -7.34 -2.40 -3.46
C THR A 56 -8.38 -1.62 -4.25
N VAL A 57 -8.04 -1.10 -5.43
CA VAL A 57 -8.94 -0.31 -6.29
C VAL A 57 -9.59 -1.19 -7.35
N THR A 58 -8.77 -1.88 -8.17
CA THR A 58 -9.28 -2.67 -9.30
C THR A 58 -9.86 -4.02 -8.88
N LYS A 59 -9.59 -4.46 -7.65
CA LYS A 59 -9.92 -5.80 -7.13
C LYS A 59 -9.26 -6.96 -7.87
N LYS A 60 -8.42 -6.70 -8.88
CA LYS A 60 -7.61 -7.72 -9.54
C LYS A 60 -6.71 -8.39 -8.49
N PHE A 61 -6.56 -9.71 -8.58
CA PHE A 61 -5.69 -10.46 -7.68
C PHE A 61 -4.80 -11.44 -8.44
N TRP A 62 -3.73 -11.84 -7.78
CA TRP A 62 -2.73 -12.79 -8.26
C TRP A 62 -2.51 -13.85 -7.21
N SER A 63 -2.33 -15.10 -7.65
CA SER A 63 -1.99 -16.21 -6.74
C SER A 63 -0.75 -15.87 -5.93
N GLY A 64 -0.78 -16.14 -4.63
CA GLY A 64 0.38 -15.98 -3.76
C GLY A 64 1.57 -16.86 -4.13
N GLU A 65 1.34 -17.96 -4.85
CA GLU A 65 2.39 -18.87 -5.33
C GLU A 65 3.08 -18.32 -6.57
N GLU A 66 2.33 -17.77 -7.53
CA GLU A 66 2.87 -17.19 -8.77
C GLU A 66 3.44 -15.79 -8.53
N GLY A 67 2.82 -15.04 -7.62
CA GLY A 67 3.19 -13.68 -7.30
C GLY A 67 2.76 -12.68 -8.36
N VAL A 68 3.30 -11.47 -8.23
CA VAL A 68 3.05 -10.36 -9.16
C VAL A 68 4.38 -9.75 -9.60
N VAL A 69 4.53 -9.50 -10.90
CA VAL A 69 5.73 -8.85 -11.43
C VAL A 69 5.58 -7.34 -11.30
N VAL A 70 6.55 -6.71 -10.65
CA VAL A 70 6.55 -5.25 -10.45
C VAL A 70 7.91 -4.65 -10.80
N ILE A 71 7.87 -3.40 -11.30
CA ILE A 71 9.05 -2.56 -11.50
C ILE A 71 9.07 -1.55 -10.36
N PRO A 72 10.09 -1.57 -9.46
CA PRO A 72 10.23 -0.55 -8.42
C PRO A 72 10.62 0.79 -9.05
N CYS A 73 9.90 1.85 -8.67
CA CYS A 73 10.09 3.19 -9.22
C CYS A 73 10.62 4.18 -8.19
N TYR A 74 10.07 4.14 -6.96
CA TYR A 74 10.39 5.09 -5.91
C TYR A 74 10.17 4.48 -4.54
N TYR A 75 10.96 4.91 -3.55
CA TYR A 75 10.84 4.49 -2.15
C TYR A 75 10.73 5.68 -1.22
N GLN A 76 9.86 5.59 -0.23
CA GLN A 76 9.72 6.57 0.83
C GLN A 76 9.41 5.88 2.16
N LEU A 77 10.07 6.31 3.23
CA LEU A 77 9.68 5.94 4.60
C LEU A 77 8.76 7.01 5.15
N LYS A 78 7.53 6.65 5.48
CA LYS A 78 6.54 7.51 6.12
C LYS A 78 6.41 7.22 7.60
N LEU A 79 6.18 8.26 8.37
CA LEU A 79 5.90 8.21 9.81
C LEU A 79 4.43 8.55 10.00
N LEU A 80 3.61 7.54 10.29
CA LEU A 80 2.17 7.66 10.35
C LEU A 80 1.69 7.58 11.81
N GLU A 81 0.79 8.47 12.20
CA GLU A 81 0.15 8.47 13.50
C GLU A 81 -1.19 7.74 13.44
N PHE A 82 -1.42 6.84 14.39
CA PHE A 82 -2.67 6.10 14.53
C PHE A 82 -3.16 6.13 15.98
N ILE A 83 -4.48 6.27 16.15
CA ILE A 83 -5.11 5.97 17.44
C ILE A 83 -4.99 4.46 17.69
N PRO A 84 -4.61 4.03 18.92
CA PRO A 84 -4.57 2.62 19.27
C PRO A 84 -5.92 1.93 19.02
N ARG A 85 -5.89 0.68 18.57
CA ARG A 85 -7.13 -0.10 18.32
C ARG A 85 -8.01 -0.23 19.55
N THR A 86 -7.41 -0.28 20.74
CA THR A 86 -8.10 -0.30 22.03
C THR A 86 -8.90 0.97 22.32
N GLN A 87 -8.60 2.06 21.61
CA GLN A 87 -9.27 3.36 21.71
C GLN A 87 -10.09 3.70 20.45
N GLY A 88 -10.46 2.68 19.66
CA GLY A 88 -11.27 2.84 18.46
C GLY A 88 -10.48 2.78 17.14
N GLY A 89 -9.17 2.94 17.19
CA GLY A 89 -8.31 2.94 16.00
C GLY A 89 -8.49 4.19 15.13
N GLY A 90 -7.73 4.28 14.07
CA GLY A 90 -7.87 5.34 13.05
C GLY A 90 -6.57 6.05 12.74
N PHE A 91 -6.44 6.42 11.47
CA PHE A 91 -5.33 7.21 10.95
C PHE A 91 -5.51 8.68 11.34
N GLN A 92 -4.47 9.31 11.86
CA GLN A 92 -4.48 10.71 12.29
C GLN A 92 -3.70 11.63 11.33
N GLY A 93 -2.68 11.11 10.68
CA GLY A 93 -1.89 11.91 9.75
C GLY A 93 -0.47 11.39 9.58
N GLU A 94 0.29 12.11 8.78
CA GLU A 94 1.72 11.89 8.56
C GLU A 94 2.53 12.91 9.38
N LEU A 95 3.55 12.41 10.07
CA LEU A 95 4.45 13.23 10.88
C LEU A 95 5.80 13.42 10.18
N SER A 96 6.38 14.59 10.34
CA SER A 96 7.74 14.85 9.87
C SER A 96 8.76 14.12 10.76
N VAL A 97 9.80 13.54 10.14
CA VAL A 97 10.92 12.92 10.87
C VAL A 97 11.63 13.90 11.84
N ASN A 98 11.53 15.19 11.55
CA ASN A 98 12.16 16.25 12.37
C ASN A 98 11.20 16.82 13.42
N SER A 99 9.94 16.41 13.45
CA SER A 99 8.99 16.92 14.42
C SER A 99 9.36 16.53 15.85
N PRO A 100 9.08 17.37 16.84
CA PRO A 100 9.31 17.07 18.26
C PRO A 100 8.62 15.79 18.71
N GLU A 101 7.40 15.56 18.25
CA GLU A 101 6.58 14.39 18.59
C GLU A 101 7.28 13.09 18.20
N VAL A 102 7.90 13.04 17.01
CA VAL A 102 8.64 11.86 16.55
C VAL A 102 9.94 11.67 17.33
N LYS A 103 10.63 12.76 17.67
CA LYS A 103 11.89 12.69 18.43
C LYS A 103 11.68 12.22 19.87
N ASN A 104 10.53 12.57 20.46
CA ASN A 104 10.15 12.21 21.82
C ASN A 104 9.42 10.86 21.89
N ALA A 105 9.11 10.24 20.75
CA ALA A 105 8.42 8.96 20.72
C ALA A 105 9.20 7.87 21.49
N GLN A 106 8.52 7.12 22.32
CA GLN A 106 9.08 6.06 23.13
C GLN A 106 8.62 4.69 22.65
N ARG A 107 9.53 3.73 22.68
CA ARG A 107 9.20 2.35 22.34
C ARG A 107 8.82 1.58 23.61
N ASP A 108 7.59 1.10 23.65
CA ASP A 108 7.14 0.19 24.67
C ASP A 108 7.91 -1.15 24.58
N LYS A 109 8.49 -1.60 25.68
CA LYS A 109 9.36 -2.77 25.72
C LYS A 109 8.62 -4.10 25.61
N GLU A 110 7.36 -4.14 26.02
CA GLU A 110 6.54 -5.36 26.03
C GLU A 110 5.90 -5.56 24.67
N THR A 111 5.29 -4.52 24.12
CA THR A 111 4.55 -4.59 22.85
C THR A 111 5.42 -4.27 21.63
N ASN A 112 6.60 -3.67 21.85
CA ASN A 112 7.48 -3.17 20.80
C ASN A 112 6.83 -2.11 19.87
N ILE A 113 5.80 -1.43 20.38
CA ILE A 113 5.09 -0.35 19.70
C ILE A 113 5.78 0.98 20.03
N GLU A 114 5.96 1.86 19.04
CA GLU A 114 6.39 3.23 19.29
C GLU A 114 5.17 4.08 19.63
N LEU A 115 5.21 4.76 20.77
CA LEU A 115 4.12 5.62 21.27
C LEU A 115 4.57 7.08 21.27
N LEU A 116 3.70 7.95 20.81
CA LEU A 116 3.81 9.39 20.94
C LEU A 116 3.41 9.84 22.36
N GLU A 117 3.77 11.06 22.76
CA GLU A 117 3.41 11.62 24.07
C GLU A 117 1.89 11.69 24.32
N ASN A 118 1.09 11.82 23.26
CA ASN A 118 -0.38 11.80 23.33
C ASN A 118 -0.98 10.38 23.46
N GLY A 119 -0.14 9.34 23.48
CA GLY A 119 -0.57 7.95 23.57
C GLY A 119 -0.91 7.28 22.23
N ASN A 120 -0.84 8.01 21.12
CA ASN A 120 -1.03 7.43 19.79
C ASN A 120 0.18 6.61 19.34
N GLU A 121 -0.06 5.66 18.44
CA GLU A 121 1.00 4.83 17.85
C GLU A 121 1.71 5.56 16.71
N LEU A 122 3.05 5.58 16.76
CA LEU A 122 3.89 5.98 15.64
C LEU A 122 4.24 4.75 14.80
N VAL A 123 3.70 4.68 13.59
CA VAL A 123 3.90 3.53 12.68
C VAL A 123 4.81 3.91 11.53
N ARG A 124 6.03 3.37 11.55
CA ARG A 124 6.98 3.48 10.45
C ARG A 124 6.50 2.63 9.29
N THR A 125 6.22 3.26 8.15
CA THR A 125 5.66 2.61 6.96
C THR A 125 6.58 2.84 5.77
N ALA A 126 7.20 1.77 5.28
CA ALA A 126 7.97 1.78 4.05
C ALA A 126 7.01 1.68 2.86
N GLN A 127 6.96 2.71 2.03
CA GLN A 127 6.16 2.74 0.81
C GLN A 127 7.04 2.57 -0.41
N HIS A 128 6.79 1.52 -1.17
CA HIS A 128 7.41 1.24 -2.45
C HIS A 128 6.41 1.56 -3.56
N TYR A 129 6.71 2.57 -4.35
CA TYR A 129 5.94 2.92 -5.55
C TYR A 129 6.41 2.05 -6.69
N VAL A 130 5.49 1.31 -7.30
CA VAL A 130 5.81 0.31 -8.31
C VAL A 130 4.92 0.44 -9.54
N LYS A 131 5.38 -0.11 -10.65
CA LYS A 131 4.54 -0.43 -11.81
C LYS A 131 4.31 -1.93 -11.83
N ILE A 132 3.05 -2.35 -11.79
CA ILE A 132 2.65 -3.73 -12.04
C ILE A 132 2.81 -3.98 -13.54
N VAL A 133 3.47 -5.07 -13.90
CA VAL A 133 3.61 -5.51 -15.29
C VAL A 133 2.56 -6.58 -15.55
N HIS A 134 1.59 -6.27 -16.42
CA HIS A 134 0.59 -7.23 -16.83
C HIS A 134 1.10 -8.13 -17.98
N GLU A 135 0.46 -9.27 -18.19
CA GLU A 135 0.85 -10.24 -19.23
C GLU A 135 0.79 -9.66 -20.66
N ASP A 136 -0.11 -8.71 -20.89
CA ASP A 136 -0.22 -7.97 -22.14
C ASP A 136 0.83 -6.87 -22.33
N GLY A 137 1.73 -6.71 -21.35
CA GLY A 137 2.78 -5.69 -21.34
C GLY A 137 2.31 -4.32 -20.84
N THR A 138 1.04 -4.12 -20.49
CA THR A 138 0.57 -2.87 -19.90
C THR A 138 1.11 -2.66 -18.49
N LEU A 139 1.25 -1.40 -18.09
CA LEU A 139 1.79 -1.00 -16.80
C LEU A 139 0.72 -0.29 -15.97
N GLU A 140 0.59 -0.69 -14.72
CA GLU A 140 -0.33 -0.10 -13.75
C GLU A 140 0.43 0.40 -12.53
N SER A 141 0.14 1.62 -12.06
CA SER A 141 0.78 2.17 -10.85
C SER A 141 0.15 1.59 -9.59
N ALA A 142 0.97 1.24 -8.61
CA ALA A 142 0.51 0.83 -7.29
C ALA A 142 1.54 1.16 -6.21
N ILE A 143 1.12 1.04 -4.95
CA ILE A 143 1.99 1.17 -3.77
C ILE A 143 1.99 -0.15 -3.01
N ILE A 144 3.18 -0.58 -2.57
CA ILE A 144 3.35 -1.65 -1.59
C ILE A 144 3.77 -1.00 -0.30
N ASP A 145 2.94 -1.07 0.74
CA ASP A 145 3.27 -0.57 2.07
C ASP A 145 3.69 -1.71 3.00
N MET A 146 4.84 -1.54 3.64
CA MET A 146 5.42 -2.50 4.58
C MET A 146 5.63 -1.83 5.94
N LYS A 147 5.11 -2.44 7.01
CA LYS A 147 5.15 -1.91 8.39
C LYS A 147 5.57 -2.99 9.37
N LYS A 148 5.95 -2.57 10.58
CA LYS A 148 6.27 -3.48 11.69
C LYS A 148 7.29 -4.54 11.25
N THR A 149 6.93 -5.82 11.32
CA THR A 149 7.81 -6.94 10.95
C THR A 149 8.20 -6.95 9.47
N GLN A 150 7.38 -6.38 8.60
CA GLN A 150 7.66 -6.28 7.16
C GLN A 150 8.76 -5.28 6.81
N LEU A 151 9.11 -4.34 7.70
CA LEU A 151 10.21 -3.39 7.48
C LEU A 151 11.55 -4.09 7.21
N LYS A 152 11.76 -5.28 7.78
CA LYS A 152 12.95 -6.09 7.48
C LYS A 152 12.98 -6.54 6.01
N LYS A 153 11.81 -6.91 5.46
CA LYS A 153 11.67 -7.29 4.04
C LYS A 153 11.92 -6.10 3.12
N SER A 154 11.33 -4.94 3.47
CA SER A 154 11.57 -3.69 2.74
C SER A 154 13.06 -3.33 2.67
N ARG A 155 13.79 -3.42 3.79
CA ARG A 155 15.25 -3.18 3.82
C ARG A 155 16.03 -4.14 2.93
N GLY A 156 15.69 -5.43 2.97
CA GLY A 156 16.29 -6.44 2.09
C GLY A 156 16.06 -6.11 0.62
N TRP A 157 14.85 -5.72 0.26
CA TRP A 157 14.49 -5.33 -1.10
C TRP A 157 15.26 -4.10 -1.56
N ASN A 158 15.32 -3.05 -0.73
CA ASN A 158 16.12 -1.83 -1.02
C ASN A 158 17.60 -2.15 -1.24
N THR A 159 18.17 -3.08 -0.45
CA THR A 159 19.57 -3.52 -0.61
C THR A 159 19.76 -4.19 -1.96
N LEU A 160 18.90 -5.14 -2.33
CA LEU A 160 18.99 -5.82 -3.63
C LEU A 160 18.90 -4.83 -4.80
N MET A 161 17.97 -3.87 -4.74
CA MET A 161 17.83 -2.85 -5.78
C MET A 161 19.06 -1.95 -5.88
N SER A 162 19.66 -1.58 -4.74
CA SER A 162 20.87 -0.75 -4.73
C SER A 162 22.09 -1.48 -5.33
N MET A 163 22.21 -2.78 -5.11
CA MET A 163 23.28 -3.61 -5.68
C MET A 163 23.19 -3.77 -7.20
N GLN A 164 21.97 -3.78 -7.75
CA GLN A 164 21.77 -3.90 -9.20
C GLN A 164 22.10 -2.63 -9.99
N LYS A 165 22.14 -1.48 -9.34
CA LYS A 165 22.51 -0.20 -9.98
C LYS A 165 23.99 -0.04 -10.32
N HIS A 166 24.83 -0.96 -9.88
CA HIS A 166 26.28 -0.89 -10.04
C HIS A 166 26.84 -1.93 -11.02
N ASN A 167 25.97 -2.60 -11.77
CA ASN A 167 26.36 -3.55 -12.84
C ASN A 167 25.90 -2.95 -14.22
#